data_0effb5608287dc42b99e288bcc62be38
#
_entry.id   0effb5608287dc42b99e288bcc62be38
#
_cell.length_a   1.000
_cell.length_b   1.000
_cell.length_c   1.000
_cell.angle_alpha   90.00
_cell.angle_beta   90.00
_cell.angle_gamma   90.00
#
_symmetry.space_group_name_H-M   'P 1'
#
loop_
_entity.id
_entity.type
_entity.pdbx_description
1 polymer ?
#
loop_
_entity_poly.entity_id
_entity_poly.type
_entity_poly.pdbx_seq_one_letter_code
_entity_poly.pdbx_strand_id
1 'polypeptide(L)'
;TGLATAYMDSIPMVAITGQVPSNLLGRDIFQEVDITGAVAPFSKHSYLVKNANDIPRIVKEAFHIASTGRPGPVLIDIPIDIQNQELKKFQYPEEVNIRGYKPSVKGNDLQIKRVAEAISKAKQPLICAGGGVWLAHAQKELLELAERNQIPVVKTMMGLSVMATDHPLNMGMIGAHGNHCANKALAKADLLIMVGTR
;
A
#
# COMPACT_ATOMS: atom_id res chain seq x y z
N THR A 1 -17.20 0.56 -3.97
CA THR A 1 -16.85 0.81 -2.55
C THR A 1 -15.62 -0.01 -2.15
N GLY A 2 -15.62 -1.36 -2.28
CA GLY A 2 -14.52 -2.21 -1.79
C GLY A 2 -13.13 -1.85 -2.32
N LEU A 3 -12.98 -1.57 -3.62
CA LEU A 3 -11.71 -1.12 -4.21
C LEU A 3 -11.25 0.23 -3.62
N ALA A 4 -12.18 1.18 -3.45
CA ALA A 4 -11.85 2.49 -2.87
C ALA A 4 -11.37 2.34 -1.41
N THR A 5 -12.03 1.50 -0.61
CA THR A 5 -11.58 1.20 0.75
C THR A 5 -10.21 0.54 0.77
N ALA A 6 -9.99 -0.48 -0.07
CA ALA A 6 -8.69 -1.15 -0.19
C ALA A 6 -7.57 -0.17 -0.60
N TYR A 7 -7.86 0.77 -1.52
CA TYR A 7 -6.90 1.81 -1.92
C TYR A 7 -6.57 2.75 -0.77
N MET A 8 -7.59 3.20 -0.04
CA MET A 8 -7.41 4.08 1.12
C MET A 8 -6.63 3.40 2.25
N ASP A 9 -6.83 2.12 2.48
CA ASP A 9 -6.15 1.38 3.55
C ASP A 9 -4.84 0.70 3.11
N SER A 10 -4.42 0.95 1.85
CA SER A 10 -3.19 0.37 1.29
C SER A 10 -3.21 -1.18 1.29
N ILE A 11 -4.36 -1.77 1.01
CA ILE A 11 -4.54 -3.22 0.94
C ILE A 11 -4.20 -3.70 -0.47
N PRO A 12 -3.24 -4.63 -0.65
CA PRO A 12 -2.96 -5.23 -1.93
C PRO A 12 -4.14 -6.09 -2.38
N MET A 13 -4.68 -5.79 -3.54
CA MET A 13 -5.84 -6.51 -4.10
C MET A 13 -5.71 -6.58 -5.62
N VAL A 14 -6.03 -7.72 -6.21
CA VAL A 14 -6.25 -7.86 -7.65
C VAL A 14 -7.72 -8.16 -7.86
N ALA A 15 -8.42 -7.25 -8.52
CA ALA A 15 -9.83 -7.43 -8.89
C ALA A 15 -9.91 -7.83 -10.37
N ILE A 16 -10.69 -8.87 -10.66
CA ILE A 16 -10.94 -9.34 -12.03
C ILE A 16 -12.41 -9.08 -12.33
N THR A 17 -12.67 -8.39 -13.45
CA THR A 17 -14.01 -8.07 -13.94
C THR A 17 -14.23 -8.65 -15.33
N GLY A 18 -15.49 -8.94 -15.66
CA GLY A 18 -15.91 -9.27 -17.00
C GLY A 18 -16.39 -8.03 -17.75
N GLN A 19 -16.25 -8.03 -19.06
CA GLN A 19 -16.64 -6.93 -19.94
C GLN A 19 -17.38 -7.46 -21.16
N VAL A 20 -18.14 -6.60 -21.81
CA VAL A 20 -18.78 -6.88 -23.11
C VAL A 20 -17.75 -7.29 -24.16
N PRO A 21 -18.16 -7.94 -25.30
CA PRO A 21 -17.20 -8.29 -26.35
C PRO A 21 -16.36 -7.11 -26.82
N SER A 22 -15.07 -7.35 -27.05
CA SER A 22 -14.09 -6.29 -27.34
C SER A 22 -14.43 -5.47 -28.59
N ASN A 23 -15.10 -6.04 -29.59
CA ASN A 23 -15.54 -5.36 -30.80
C ASN A 23 -16.77 -4.44 -30.61
N LEU A 24 -17.41 -4.53 -29.45
CA LEU A 24 -18.57 -3.72 -29.08
C LEU A 24 -18.23 -2.60 -28.08
N LEU A 25 -17.01 -2.57 -27.55
CA LEU A 25 -16.56 -1.54 -26.62
C LEU A 25 -16.67 -0.12 -27.24
N GLY A 26 -17.15 0.82 -26.43
CA GLY A 26 -17.35 2.21 -26.84
C GLY A 26 -18.61 2.45 -27.70
N ARG A 27 -19.55 1.50 -27.75
CA ARG A 27 -20.80 1.61 -28.51
C ARG A 27 -22.03 1.82 -27.65
N ASP A 28 -21.86 1.99 -26.33
CA ASP A 28 -22.95 2.21 -25.36
C ASP A 28 -24.02 1.10 -25.40
N ILE A 29 -23.54 -0.15 -25.44
CA ILE A 29 -24.43 -1.31 -25.47
C ILE A 29 -24.87 -1.71 -24.06
N PHE A 30 -25.87 -2.57 -23.96
CA PHE A 30 -26.40 -3.09 -22.70
C PHE A 30 -25.28 -3.69 -21.82
N GLN A 31 -25.22 -3.26 -20.57
CA GLN A 31 -24.21 -3.63 -19.55
C GLN A 31 -22.76 -3.26 -19.90
N GLU A 32 -22.53 -2.38 -20.85
CA GLU A 32 -21.20 -1.79 -21.05
C GLU A 32 -20.92 -0.75 -19.96
N VAL A 33 -19.81 -0.89 -19.29
CA VAL A 33 -19.29 0.10 -18.31
C VAL A 33 -17.79 0.26 -18.52
N ASP A 34 -17.31 1.50 -18.63
CA ASP A 34 -15.88 1.78 -18.53
C ASP A 34 -15.41 1.62 -17.07
N ILE A 35 -15.28 0.35 -16.63
CA ILE A 35 -14.85 0.05 -15.27
C ILE A 35 -13.39 0.45 -15.05
N THR A 36 -12.54 0.42 -16.07
CA THR A 36 -11.13 0.82 -16.01
C THR A 36 -11.00 2.31 -15.72
N GLY A 37 -11.79 3.15 -16.38
CA GLY A 37 -11.88 4.58 -16.11
C GLY A 37 -12.53 4.88 -14.76
N ALA A 38 -13.60 4.18 -14.41
CA ALA A 38 -14.30 4.36 -13.15
C ALA A 38 -13.44 4.09 -11.91
N VAL A 39 -12.50 3.15 -11.98
CA VAL A 39 -11.60 2.82 -10.85
C VAL A 39 -10.28 3.59 -10.84
N ALA A 40 -9.96 4.34 -11.88
CA ALA A 40 -8.70 5.06 -12.02
C ALA A 40 -8.33 5.92 -10.79
N PRO A 41 -9.26 6.65 -10.13
CA PRO A 41 -8.93 7.49 -8.97
C PRO A 41 -8.56 6.69 -7.70
N PHE A 42 -8.93 5.43 -7.62
CA PHE A 42 -8.74 4.58 -6.42
C PHE A 42 -8.23 3.17 -6.76
N SER A 43 -7.39 3.10 -7.79
CA SER A 43 -6.57 1.92 -8.09
C SER A 43 -5.14 2.34 -8.41
N LYS A 44 -4.20 1.41 -8.26
CA LYS A 44 -2.81 1.66 -8.66
C LYS A 44 -2.63 1.54 -10.17
N HIS A 45 -3.37 0.64 -10.76
CA HIS A 45 -3.40 0.41 -12.20
C HIS A 45 -4.66 -0.37 -12.60
N SER A 46 -5.04 -0.24 -13.88
CA SER A 46 -6.11 -1.04 -14.47
C SER A 46 -5.68 -1.54 -15.84
N TYR A 47 -6.03 -2.79 -16.14
CA TYR A 47 -5.79 -3.42 -17.44
C TYR A 47 -7.11 -3.72 -18.12
N LEU A 48 -7.25 -3.35 -19.38
CA LEU A 48 -8.23 -3.92 -20.29
C LEU A 48 -7.53 -4.94 -21.18
N VAL A 49 -7.87 -6.22 -21.02
CA VAL A 49 -7.22 -7.31 -21.74
C VAL A 49 -7.72 -7.35 -23.18
N LYS A 50 -6.80 -7.35 -24.14
CA LYS A 50 -7.11 -7.38 -25.58
C LYS A 50 -6.73 -8.69 -26.26
N ASN A 51 -5.99 -9.56 -25.60
CA ASN A 51 -5.54 -10.85 -26.13
C ASN A 51 -5.35 -11.84 -24.98
N ALA A 52 -5.88 -13.05 -25.12
CA ALA A 52 -5.75 -14.09 -24.08
C ALA A 52 -4.29 -14.46 -23.77
N ASN A 53 -3.39 -14.39 -24.77
CA ASN A 53 -1.98 -14.69 -24.54
C ASN A 53 -1.27 -13.68 -23.62
N ASP A 54 -1.85 -12.49 -23.40
CA ASP A 54 -1.32 -11.49 -22.47
C ASP A 54 -1.75 -11.74 -21.02
N ILE A 55 -2.77 -12.56 -20.78
CA ILE A 55 -3.33 -12.79 -19.44
C ILE A 55 -2.25 -13.22 -18.43
N PRO A 56 -1.38 -14.21 -18.72
CA PRO A 56 -0.37 -14.64 -17.75
C PRO A 56 0.59 -13.51 -17.33
N ARG A 57 1.01 -12.68 -18.29
CA ARG A 57 1.85 -11.51 -18.05
C ARG A 57 1.12 -10.46 -17.23
N ILE A 58 -0.10 -10.11 -17.64
CA ILE A 58 -0.93 -9.09 -16.97
C ILE A 58 -1.22 -9.50 -15.52
N VAL A 59 -1.57 -10.76 -15.28
CA VAL A 59 -1.81 -11.26 -13.92
C VAL A 59 -0.55 -11.10 -13.06
N LYS A 60 0.62 -11.50 -13.56
CA LYS A 60 1.86 -11.36 -12.80
C LYS A 60 2.20 -9.90 -12.51
N GLU A 61 2.07 -9.02 -13.50
CA GLU A 61 2.26 -7.58 -13.35
C GLU A 61 1.28 -6.99 -12.33
N ALA A 62 0.00 -7.39 -12.37
CA ALA A 62 -1.03 -6.92 -11.45
C ALA A 62 -0.71 -7.27 -9.99
N PHE A 63 -0.30 -8.50 -9.70
CA PHE A 63 0.14 -8.90 -8.36
C PHE A 63 1.40 -8.13 -7.92
N HIS A 64 2.36 -7.94 -8.82
CA HIS A 64 3.55 -7.17 -8.53
C HIS A 64 3.22 -5.71 -8.20
N ILE A 65 2.38 -5.04 -9.02
CA ILE A 65 1.97 -3.65 -8.77
C ILE A 65 1.17 -3.56 -7.47
N ALA A 66 0.24 -4.50 -7.23
CA ALA A 66 -0.60 -4.47 -6.04
C ALA A 66 0.21 -4.56 -4.75
N SER A 67 1.27 -5.37 -4.72
CA SER A 67 2.03 -5.70 -3.51
C SER A 67 3.30 -4.87 -3.29
N THR A 68 3.81 -4.15 -4.30
CA THR A 68 5.07 -3.39 -4.20
C THR A 68 4.85 -1.89 -4.07
N GLY A 69 5.86 -1.14 -3.59
CA GLY A 69 5.71 0.26 -3.24
C GLY A 69 4.65 0.44 -2.16
N ARG A 70 3.79 1.47 -2.25
CA ARG A 70 2.57 1.51 -1.43
C ARG A 70 1.60 0.47 -1.97
N PRO A 71 1.19 -0.56 -1.19
CA PRO A 71 0.21 -1.54 -1.65
C PRO A 71 -1.14 -0.91 -1.99
N GLY A 72 -1.89 -1.57 -2.86
CA GLY A 72 -3.21 -1.08 -3.27
C GLY A 72 -3.82 -1.93 -4.39
N PRO A 73 -5.08 -1.68 -4.75
CA PRO A 73 -5.80 -2.47 -5.73
C PRO A 73 -5.32 -2.25 -7.16
N VAL A 74 -5.37 -3.33 -7.94
CA VAL A 74 -5.21 -3.35 -9.39
C VAL A 74 -6.43 -4.05 -9.99
N LEU A 75 -6.96 -3.51 -11.09
CA LEU A 75 -8.08 -4.10 -11.81
C LEU A 75 -7.59 -4.80 -13.09
N ILE A 76 -8.17 -5.95 -13.41
CA ILE A 76 -8.02 -6.64 -14.70
C ILE A 76 -9.41 -6.84 -15.29
N ASP A 77 -9.73 -6.12 -16.35
CA ASP A 77 -11.00 -6.21 -17.06
C ASP A 77 -10.85 -7.09 -18.30
N ILE A 78 -11.64 -8.18 -18.40
CA ILE A 78 -11.47 -9.21 -19.42
C ILE A 78 -12.77 -9.32 -20.23
N PRO A 79 -12.79 -8.84 -21.49
CA PRO A 79 -13.94 -9.01 -22.40
C PRO A 79 -14.29 -10.49 -22.61
N ILE A 80 -15.60 -10.77 -22.79
CA ILE A 80 -16.11 -12.14 -22.89
C ILE A 80 -15.54 -12.92 -24.07
N ASP A 81 -15.28 -12.26 -25.19
CA ASP A 81 -14.65 -12.87 -26.36
C ASP A 81 -13.19 -13.27 -26.09
N ILE A 82 -12.49 -12.48 -25.27
CA ILE A 82 -11.11 -12.79 -24.83
C ILE A 82 -11.12 -13.96 -23.83
N GLN A 83 -12.14 -14.05 -22.94
CA GLN A 83 -12.29 -15.18 -22.03
C GLN A 83 -12.51 -16.49 -22.76
N ASN A 84 -13.20 -16.45 -23.92
CA ASN A 84 -13.47 -17.61 -24.78
C ASN A 84 -12.35 -17.88 -25.80
N GLN A 85 -11.34 -17.04 -25.89
CA GLN A 85 -10.25 -17.19 -26.83
C GLN A 85 -9.34 -18.37 -26.41
N GLU A 86 -8.99 -19.20 -27.37
CA GLU A 86 -8.04 -20.30 -27.15
C GLU A 86 -6.64 -19.76 -26.83
N LEU A 87 -6.08 -20.22 -25.72
CA LEU A 87 -4.71 -19.91 -25.33
C LEU A 87 -3.74 -20.85 -26.04
N LYS A 88 -3.11 -20.35 -27.11
CA LYS A 88 -2.19 -21.16 -27.94
C LYS A 88 -0.95 -21.66 -27.19
N LYS A 89 -0.42 -20.81 -26.28
CA LYS A 89 0.75 -21.14 -25.48
C LYS A 89 0.65 -20.45 -24.11
N PHE A 90 0.58 -21.24 -23.06
CA PHE A 90 0.70 -20.72 -21.70
C PHE A 90 2.17 -20.45 -21.37
N GLN A 91 2.52 -19.19 -21.11
CA GLN A 91 3.85 -18.81 -20.67
C GLN A 91 3.72 -17.78 -19.52
N TYR A 92 3.98 -18.24 -18.29
CA TYR A 92 4.01 -17.37 -17.13
C TYR A 92 5.41 -16.76 -17.00
N PRO A 93 5.56 -15.43 -16.99
CA PRO A 93 6.87 -14.80 -16.92
C PRO A 93 7.62 -15.14 -15.64
N GLU A 94 8.92 -15.34 -15.70
CA GLU A 94 9.76 -15.52 -14.50
C GLU A 94 9.93 -14.20 -13.74
N GLU A 95 10.12 -13.10 -14.47
CA GLU A 95 10.35 -11.77 -13.92
C GLU A 95 9.31 -10.76 -14.39
N VAL A 96 9.13 -9.70 -13.61
CA VAL A 96 8.30 -8.56 -13.96
C VAL A 96 9.18 -7.39 -14.36
N ASN A 97 9.00 -6.90 -15.59
CA ASN A 97 9.69 -5.72 -16.09
C ASN A 97 8.70 -4.71 -16.66
N ILE A 98 8.23 -3.78 -15.81
CA ILE A 98 7.28 -2.74 -16.21
C ILE A 98 8.04 -1.43 -16.40
N ARG A 99 7.99 -0.90 -17.63
CA ARG A 99 8.56 0.40 -17.94
C ARG A 99 7.85 1.49 -17.11
N GLY A 100 8.61 2.26 -16.34
CA GLY A 100 8.08 3.36 -15.54
C GLY A 100 7.55 2.97 -14.16
N TYR A 101 7.48 1.67 -13.82
CA TYR A 101 7.13 1.24 -12.48
C TYR A 101 8.33 0.56 -11.79
N LYS A 102 9.08 1.35 -11.04
CA LYS A 102 10.27 0.90 -10.29
C LYS A 102 10.22 1.51 -8.88
N PRO A 103 9.46 0.91 -7.96
CA PRO A 103 9.34 1.43 -6.61
C PRO A 103 10.71 1.45 -5.90
N SER A 104 11.05 2.60 -5.31
CA SER A 104 12.27 2.74 -4.53
C SER A 104 12.08 2.06 -3.17
N VAL A 105 13.00 1.17 -2.81
CA VAL A 105 13.04 0.47 -1.52
C VAL A 105 14.22 0.93 -0.65
N LYS A 106 15.10 1.77 -1.19
CA LYS A 106 16.26 2.29 -0.48
C LYS A 106 16.07 3.76 -0.11
N GLY A 107 16.25 4.08 1.17
CA GLY A 107 16.21 5.45 1.66
C GLY A 107 17.43 6.27 1.19
N ASN A 108 17.31 7.60 1.23
CA ASN A 108 18.39 8.52 0.92
C ASN A 108 19.30 8.68 2.14
N ASP A 109 20.57 8.29 2.04
CA ASP A 109 21.52 8.28 3.16
C ASP A 109 21.74 9.66 3.80
N LEU A 110 21.68 10.74 3.00
CA LEU A 110 21.81 12.10 3.51
C LEU A 110 20.61 12.53 4.35
N GLN A 111 19.40 12.15 3.89
CA GLN A 111 18.18 12.44 4.65
C GLN A 111 18.11 11.60 5.92
N ILE A 112 18.55 10.33 5.90
CA ILE A 112 18.63 9.48 7.08
C ILE A 112 19.56 10.10 8.12
N LYS A 113 20.73 10.61 7.72
CA LYS A 113 21.64 11.33 8.63
C LYS A 113 20.98 12.56 9.26
N ARG A 114 20.24 13.36 8.48
CA ARG A 114 19.52 14.52 9.01
C ARG A 114 18.43 14.12 10.02
N VAL A 115 17.74 13.01 9.78
CA VAL A 115 16.76 12.48 10.74
C VAL A 115 17.45 12.06 12.02
N ALA A 116 18.58 11.33 11.95
CA ALA A 116 19.36 10.93 13.12
C ALA A 116 19.85 12.15 13.93
N GLU A 117 20.32 13.22 13.26
CA GLU A 117 20.70 14.47 13.90
C GLU A 117 19.52 15.17 14.58
N ALA A 118 18.33 15.15 13.97
CA ALA A 118 17.13 15.73 14.56
C ALA A 118 16.72 14.97 15.82
N ILE A 119 16.76 13.64 15.77
CA ILE A 119 16.47 12.76 16.93
C ILE A 119 17.44 13.06 18.08
N SER A 120 18.75 13.21 17.80
CA SER A 120 19.77 13.46 18.84
C SER A 120 19.62 14.82 19.51
N LYS A 121 18.98 15.79 18.87
CA LYS A 121 18.76 17.15 19.40
C LYS A 121 17.42 17.34 20.10
N ALA A 122 16.46 16.45 19.83
CA ALA A 122 15.12 16.54 20.39
C ALA A 122 15.12 16.24 21.90
N LYS A 123 14.31 16.96 22.65
CA LYS A 123 14.13 16.76 24.09
C LYS A 123 12.96 15.85 24.40
N GLN A 124 11.94 15.85 23.55
CA GLN A 124 10.74 15.04 23.70
C GLN A 124 10.36 14.40 22.34
N PRO A 125 11.25 13.57 21.77
CA PRO A 125 10.93 12.89 20.51
C PRO A 125 9.80 11.88 20.72
N LEU A 126 8.97 11.70 19.69
CA LEU A 126 7.87 10.74 19.69
C LEU A 126 7.83 10.02 18.35
N ILE A 127 7.73 8.70 18.35
CA ILE A 127 7.49 7.91 17.15
C ILE A 127 5.99 7.71 16.97
N CYS A 128 5.49 8.00 15.77
CA CYS A 128 4.14 7.66 15.34
C CYS A 128 4.22 6.54 14.31
N ALA A 129 3.85 5.32 14.72
CA ALA A 129 3.91 4.13 13.89
C ALA A 129 2.56 3.85 13.20
N GLY A 130 2.59 3.67 11.89
CA GLY A 130 1.42 3.33 11.08
C GLY A 130 1.49 1.94 10.47
N GLY A 131 0.48 1.59 9.67
CA GLY A 131 0.36 0.29 9.01
C GLY A 131 1.50 -0.05 8.04
N GLY A 132 2.21 0.96 7.53
CA GLY A 132 3.37 0.76 6.66
C GLY A 132 4.53 0.03 7.34
N VAL A 133 4.68 0.15 8.66
CA VAL A 133 5.67 -0.62 9.43
C VAL A 133 5.36 -2.12 9.37
N TRP A 134 4.08 -2.47 9.52
CA TRP A 134 3.61 -3.84 9.39
C TRP A 134 3.80 -4.38 7.98
N LEU A 135 3.40 -3.61 6.97
CA LEU A 135 3.52 -3.98 5.56
C LEU A 135 4.98 -4.17 5.10
N ALA A 136 5.90 -3.43 5.72
CA ALA A 136 7.33 -3.54 5.45
C ALA A 136 8.04 -4.62 6.31
N HIS A 137 7.33 -5.30 7.21
CA HIS A 137 7.89 -6.23 8.20
C HIS A 137 9.01 -5.61 9.07
N ALA A 138 8.90 -4.30 9.34
CA ALA A 138 9.93 -3.49 10.03
C ALA A 138 9.64 -3.26 11.52
N GLN A 139 8.85 -4.14 12.14
CA GLN A 139 8.49 -4.02 13.57
C GLN A 139 9.72 -4.13 14.47
N LYS A 140 10.64 -5.03 14.13
CA LYS A 140 11.87 -5.26 14.89
C LYS A 140 12.78 -4.04 14.87
N GLU A 141 12.97 -3.46 13.70
CA GLU A 141 13.80 -2.27 13.52
C GLU A 141 13.20 -1.04 14.21
N LEU A 142 11.86 -0.90 14.17
CA LEU A 142 11.15 0.15 14.91
C LEU A 142 11.35 0.00 16.42
N LEU A 143 11.20 -1.22 16.94
CA LEU A 143 11.36 -1.53 18.35
C LEU A 143 12.79 -1.22 18.80
N GLU A 144 13.80 -1.67 18.05
CA GLU A 144 15.20 -1.38 18.31
C GLU A 144 15.50 0.12 18.35
N LEU A 145 14.94 0.91 17.39
CA LEU A 145 15.08 2.37 17.39
C LEU A 145 14.47 2.99 18.63
N ALA A 146 13.25 2.56 19.00
CA ALA A 146 12.54 3.08 20.17
C ALA A 146 13.26 2.75 21.47
N GLU A 147 13.70 1.51 21.66
CA GLU A 147 14.37 1.04 22.89
C GLU A 147 15.74 1.67 23.07
N ARG A 148 16.59 1.69 22.02
CA ARG A 148 17.93 2.28 22.10
C ARG A 148 17.92 3.76 22.46
N ASN A 149 16.91 4.49 22.04
CA ASN A 149 16.80 5.92 22.27
C ASN A 149 15.76 6.28 23.34
N GLN A 150 15.11 5.29 23.95
CA GLN A 150 14.02 5.47 24.94
C GLN A 150 12.93 6.40 24.44
N ILE A 151 12.54 6.27 23.15
CA ILE A 151 11.54 7.10 22.51
C ILE A 151 10.16 6.45 22.64
N PRO A 152 9.17 7.11 23.23
CA PRO A 152 7.80 6.61 23.27
C PRO A 152 7.21 6.43 21.88
N VAL A 153 6.32 5.45 21.73
CA VAL A 153 5.66 5.10 20.47
C VAL A 153 4.16 5.26 20.61
N VAL A 154 3.56 6.07 19.75
CA VAL A 154 2.13 6.13 19.51
C VAL A 154 1.80 5.44 18.20
N LYS A 155 0.58 4.96 18.05
CA LYS A 155 0.18 4.16 16.91
C LYS A 155 -1.06 4.75 16.22
N THR A 156 -1.11 4.68 14.90
CA THR A 156 -2.36 4.86 14.18
C THR A 156 -3.22 3.59 14.29
N MET A 157 -4.50 3.68 13.92
CA MET A 157 -5.40 2.50 13.89
C MET A 157 -4.79 1.33 13.09
N MET A 158 -4.24 1.61 11.90
CA MET A 158 -3.57 0.58 11.06
C MET A 158 -2.21 0.12 11.61
N GLY A 159 -1.66 0.81 12.60
CA GLY A 159 -0.39 0.48 13.26
C GLY A 159 -0.55 -0.23 14.61
N LEU A 160 -1.75 -0.62 15.03
CA LEU A 160 -1.99 -1.17 16.38
C LEU A 160 -1.15 -2.42 16.71
N SER A 161 -0.89 -3.27 15.72
CA SER A 161 -0.10 -4.52 15.88
C SER A 161 1.42 -4.35 15.75
N VAL A 162 1.92 -3.11 15.58
CA VAL A 162 3.35 -2.86 15.34
C VAL A 162 4.20 -3.11 16.59
N MET A 163 3.63 -2.93 17.78
CA MET A 163 4.31 -3.10 19.06
C MET A 163 3.36 -3.76 20.06
N ALA A 164 3.89 -4.60 20.93
CA ALA A 164 3.14 -5.25 22.00
C ALA A 164 2.42 -4.24 22.89
N THR A 165 1.21 -4.59 23.35
CA THR A 165 0.36 -3.65 24.11
C THR A 165 0.94 -3.31 25.47
N ASP A 166 1.63 -4.24 26.09
CA ASP A 166 2.26 -4.14 27.42
C ASP A 166 3.69 -3.58 27.39
N HIS A 167 4.21 -3.21 26.23
CA HIS A 167 5.55 -2.66 26.10
C HIS A 167 5.66 -1.29 26.80
N PRO A 168 6.69 -1.03 27.62
CA PRO A 168 6.83 0.21 28.42
C PRO A 168 6.79 1.50 27.60
N LEU A 169 7.30 1.48 26.37
CA LEU A 169 7.29 2.64 25.47
C LEU A 169 6.00 2.78 24.66
N ASN A 170 5.05 1.86 24.77
CA ASN A 170 3.81 1.90 24.04
C ASN A 170 2.79 2.84 24.71
N MET A 171 2.55 4.00 24.10
CA MET A 171 1.59 5.00 24.60
C MET A 171 0.17 4.75 24.10
N GLY A 172 -0.05 3.79 23.20
CA GLY A 172 -1.34 3.45 22.63
C GLY A 172 -1.68 4.18 21.32
N MET A 173 -2.97 4.20 20.96
CA MET A 173 -3.47 4.77 19.71
C MET A 173 -3.71 6.27 19.84
N ILE A 174 -3.36 7.04 18.79
CA ILE A 174 -3.72 8.46 18.65
C ILE A 174 -5.06 8.64 17.94
N GLY A 175 -5.63 9.82 18.07
CA GLY A 175 -6.84 10.25 17.37
C GLY A 175 -8.05 10.44 18.32
N ALA A 176 -9.22 10.75 17.73
CA ALA A 176 -10.45 11.05 18.49
C ALA A 176 -10.89 9.89 19.39
N HIS A 177 -10.67 8.65 18.95
CA HIS A 177 -10.95 7.43 19.72
C HIS A 177 -9.69 6.83 20.35
N GLY A 178 -8.60 7.59 20.39
CA GLY A 178 -7.30 7.15 20.92
C GLY A 178 -7.18 7.27 22.42
N ASN A 179 -6.03 6.79 22.93
CA ASN A 179 -5.71 6.86 24.34
C ASN A 179 -5.36 8.29 24.77
N HIS A 180 -5.81 8.71 25.94
CA HIS A 180 -5.49 10.03 26.50
C HIS A 180 -3.98 10.27 26.59
N CYS A 181 -3.21 9.28 27.07
CA CYS A 181 -1.77 9.37 27.18
C CYS A 181 -1.09 9.53 25.81
N ALA A 182 -1.54 8.81 24.76
CA ALA A 182 -1.03 8.93 23.42
C ALA A 182 -1.26 10.33 22.85
N ASN A 183 -2.48 10.85 22.95
CA ASN A 183 -2.83 12.20 22.49
C ASN A 183 -2.08 13.29 23.27
N LYS A 184 -1.89 13.09 24.58
CA LYS A 184 -1.10 14.03 25.40
C LYS A 184 0.39 14.00 25.08
N ALA A 185 0.96 12.82 24.79
CA ALA A 185 2.33 12.67 24.33
C ALA A 185 2.52 13.37 22.99
N LEU A 186 1.59 13.19 22.04
CA LEU A 186 1.61 13.86 20.75
C LEU A 186 1.62 15.39 20.88
N ALA A 187 0.78 15.93 21.76
CA ALA A 187 0.70 17.38 22.00
C ALA A 187 1.94 17.98 22.65
N LYS A 188 2.78 17.17 23.32
CA LYS A 188 4.01 17.62 24.01
C LYS A 188 5.29 17.37 23.23
N ALA A 189 5.23 16.56 22.18
CA ALA A 189 6.42 16.22 21.41
C ALA A 189 7.01 17.44 20.71
N ASP A 190 8.33 17.60 20.80
CA ASP A 190 9.09 18.60 20.07
C ASP A 190 9.61 18.06 18.71
N LEU A 191 9.62 16.73 18.55
CA LEU A 191 9.91 16.04 17.30
C LEU A 191 8.95 14.85 17.12
N LEU A 192 8.24 14.83 16.00
CA LEU A 192 7.41 13.70 15.60
C LEU A 192 8.06 12.92 14.47
N ILE A 193 8.39 11.66 14.73
CA ILE A 193 9.00 10.73 13.77
C ILE A 193 7.87 9.85 13.22
N MET A 194 7.38 10.16 12.02
CA MET A 194 6.30 9.43 11.39
C MET A 194 6.84 8.27 10.56
N VAL A 195 6.51 7.04 10.93
CA VAL A 195 6.99 5.81 10.28
C VAL A 195 5.83 4.99 9.76
N GLY A 196 5.75 4.81 8.43
CA GLY A 196 4.69 4.03 7.80
C GLY A 196 3.28 4.59 8.01
N THR A 197 3.15 5.87 8.29
CA THR A 197 1.86 6.59 8.42
C THR A 197 1.47 7.26 7.12
N ARG A 198 0.23 7.69 7.06
CA ARG A 198 -0.32 8.46 5.96
C ARG A 198 -1.10 9.64 6.52
#